data_3d6f148353016e635a4817e719f073d0
#
_entry.id   3d6f148353016e635a4817e719f073d0
#
_cell.length_a   1.000
_cell.length_b   1.000
_cell.length_c   1.000
_cell.angle_alpha   90.00
_cell.angle_beta   90.00
_cell.angle_gamma   90.00
#
_symmetry.space_group_name_H-M   'P 1'
#
loop_
_entity.id
_entity.type
_entity.pdbx_description
1 polymer ?
#
loop_
_entity_poly.entity_id
_entity_poly.type
_entity_poly.pdbx_seq_one_letter_code
_entity_poly.pdbx_strand_id
1 'polypeptide(L)'
;VQAKEVLERKNAIPVLIDPDCRCIELMPDVVVDAILAKRNLGTSMDMASVVVGVGPGFTAGKDCHAVVETMRGHTLGRTYYEGSALPNTAVPGLVGGFAGERVLRAPADGLFRGVCAIGDHVEEGQVVAYVGDAPVVAMLTGVLRGLIADGVRVSKGLKCGDVDPRGDACHCRLVSDKGLSVAGGVLEAILCLSGILGNRQ
;
A
#
# COMPACT_ATOMS: atom_id res chain seq x y z
N VAL A 1 -0.73 11.52 23.44
CA VAL A 1 -1.19 12.89 23.74
C VAL A 1 -1.20 13.71 22.45
N GLN A 2 -0.09 13.85 21.72
CA GLN A 2 0.01 14.70 20.53
C GLN A 2 -0.97 14.34 19.42
N ALA A 3 -1.23 13.05 19.15
CA ALA A 3 -2.16 12.65 18.09
C ALA A 3 -3.60 13.12 18.37
N LYS A 4 -4.07 13.01 19.62
CA LYS A 4 -5.41 13.50 20.01
C LYS A 4 -5.53 15.02 19.79
N GLU A 5 -4.54 15.79 20.19
CA GLU A 5 -4.51 17.24 20.00
C GLU A 5 -4.58 17.63 18.51
N VAL A 6 -3.87 16.88 17.64
CA VAL A 6 -3.93 17.11 16.18
C VAL A 6 -5.32 16.79 15.63
N LEU A 7 -5.94 15.69 16.06
CA LEU A 7 -7.29 15.30 15.66
C LEU A 7 -8.35 16.33 16.10
N GLU A 8 -8.23 16.85 17.34
CA GLU A 8 -9.14 17.87 17.87
C GLU A 8 -9.10 19.18 17.07
N ARG A 9 -7.92 19.55 16.56
CA ARG A 9 -7.76 20.75 15.73
C ARG A 9 -8.39 20.64 14.33
N LYS A 10 -8.68 19.42 13.84
CA LYS A 10 -9.32 19.12 12.55
C LYS A 10 -8.65 19.77 11.30
N ASN A 11 -7.39 20.13 11.38
CA ASN A 11 -6.64 20.79 10.32
C ASN A 11 -5.47 19.96 9.78
N ALA A 12 -5.21 18.79 10.36
CA ALA A 12 -4.17 17.87 9.95
C ALA A 12 -4.54 16.42 10.32
N ILE A 13 -3.92 15.48 9.62
CA ILE A 13 -4.02 14.04 9.90
C ILE A 13 -2.72 13.62 10.61
N PRO A 14 -2.77 13.10 11.84
CA PRO A 14 -1.58 12.64 12.53
C PRO A 14 -1.04 11.37 11.87
N VAL A 15 0.26 11.33 11.62
CA VAL A 15 0.98 10.13 11.17
C VAL A 15 1.87 9.65 12.30
N LEU A 16 1.70 8.39 12.71
CA LEU A 16 2.40 7.80 13.84
C LEU A 16 3.38 6.72 13.36
N ILE A 17 4.53 6.63 14.01
CA ILE A 17 5.40 5.44 13.92
C ILE A 17 4.94 4.50 15.03
N ASP A 18 4.16 3.48 14.66
CA ASP A 18 3.46 2.61 15.60
C ASP A 18 3.44 1.15 15.10
N PRO A 19 4.58 0.46 15.18
CA PRO A 19 4.71 -0.90 14.67
C PRO A 19 3.82 -1.92 15.40
N ASP A 20 3.41 -1.60 16.63
CA ASP A 20 2.59 -2.48 17.48
C ASP A 20 1.09 -2.13 17.42
N CYS A 21 0.71 -1.16 16.57
CA CYS A 21 -0.67 -0.67 16.44
C CYS A 21 -1.30 -0.17 17.77
N ARG A 22 -0.50 0.48 18.63
CA ARG A 22 -0.98 1.03 19.91
C ARG A 22 -1.98 2.18 19.73
N CYS A 23 -2.04 2.76 18.53
CA CYS A 23 -3.05 3.77 18.20
C CYS A 23 -4.49 3.26 18.37
N ILE A 24 -4.70 1.94 18.45
CA ILE A 24 -6.01 1.35 18.77
C ILE A 24 -6.52 1.79 20.18
N GLU A 25 -5.63 2.14 21.10
CA GLU A 25 -5.97 2.68 22.41
C GLU A 25 -6.67 4.06 22.34
N LEU A 26 -6.61 4.72 21.17
CA LEU A 26 -7.39 5.94 20.90
C LEU A 26 -8.88 5.63 20.68
N MET A 27 -9.26 4.35 20.64
CA MET A 27 -10.63 3.86 20.42
C MET A 27 -11.25 4.42 19.14
N PRO A 28 -10.66 4.15 17.96
CA PRO A 28 -11.22 4.61 16.70
C PRO A 28 -12.55 3.91 16.40
N ASP A 29 -13.48 4.59 15.76
CA ASP A 29 -14.72 3.97 15.27
C ASP A 29 -14.46 3.00 14.13
N VAL A 30 -13.41 3.27 13.34
CA VAL A 30 -13.04 2.50 12.16
C VAL A 30 -11.54 2.20 12.17
N VAL A 31 -11.19 0.95 11.87
CA VAL A 31 -9.83 0.51 11.57
C VAL A 31 -9.76 0.02 10.13
N VAL A 32 -8.77 0.50 9.38
CA VAL A 32 -8.48 0.03 8.02
C VAL A 32 -7.06 -0.53 7.98
N ASP A 33 -6.92 -1.83 7.81
CA ASP A 33 -5.61 -2.44 7.57
C ASP A 33 -5.28 -2.39 6.07
N ALA A 34 -4.44 -1.44 5.70
CA ALA A 34 -3.92 -1.24 4.35
C ALA A 34 -2.41 -1.49 4.25
N ILE A 35 -1.83 -2.27 5.17
CA ILE A 35 -0.40 -2.62 5.21
C ILE A 35 0.01 -3.42 3.97
N LEU A 36 -0.93 -4.17 3.37
CA LEU A 36 -0.72 -5.01 2.18
C LEU A 36 0.34 -6.10 2.38
N ALA A 37 0.44 -6.65 3.57
CA ALA A 37 1.38 -7.73 3.92
C ALA A 37 1.07 -9.07 3.25
N LYS A 38 -0.07 -9.21 2.58
CA LYS A 38 -0.58 -10.44 1.94
C LYS A 38 -0.89 -11.58 2.91
N ARG A 39 -0.92 -11.27 4.17
CA ARG A 39 -1.33 -12.11 5.30
C ARG A 39 -1.81 -11.22 6.44
N ASN A 40 -2.71 -11.71 7.25
CA ASN A 40 -3.10 -11.03 8.48
C ASN A 40 -1.91 -11.02 9.47
N LEU A 41 -1.57 -9.85 10.00
CA LEU A 41 -0.49 -9.65 10.99
C LEU A 41 -1.02 -9.43 12.40
N GLY A 42 -2.31 -9.66 12.66
CA GLY A 42 -2.92 -9.52 13.98
C GLY A 42 -4.19 -8.66 13.97
N THR A 43 -4.68 -8.26 12.80
CA THR A 43 -5.96 -7.54 12.68
C THR A 43 -7.12 -8.46 13.05
N SER A 44 -8.02 -7.98 13.90
CA SER A 44 -9.21 -8.68 14.37
C SER A 44 -10.43 -7.77 14.42
N MET A 45 -11.63 -8.37 14.40
CA MET A 45 -12.90 -7.63 14.34
C MET A 45 -13.19 -6.78 15.58
N ASP A 46 -12.55 -7.07 16.71
CA ASP A 46 -12.74 -6.37 17.98
C ASP A 46 -11.91 -5.08 18.11
N MET A 47 -11.05 -4.78 17.12
CA MET A 47 -10.24 -3.56 17.12
C MET A 47 -11.05 -2.26 16.98
N ALA A 48 -12.23 -2.32 16.37
CA ALA A 48 -13.15 -1.19 16.23
C ALA A 48 -14.56 -1.66 15.86
N SER A 49 -15.54 -0.75 15.88
CA SER A 49 -16.90 -1.02 15.41
C SER A 49 -16.96 -1.43 13.94
N VAL A 50 -16.03 -0.89 13.14
CA VAL A 50 -15.83 -1.25 11.72
C VAL A 50 -14.35 -1.54 11.47
N VAL A 51 -14.05 -2.74 11.03
CA VAL A 51 -12.69 -3.17 10.65
C VAL A 51 -12.70 -3.60 9.20
N VAL A 52 -11.85 -2.99 8.37
CA VAL A 52 -11.74 -3.26 6.93
C VAL A 52 -10.33 -3.73 6.60
N GLY A 53 -10.21 -4.92 6.00
CA GLY A 53 -8.94 -5.45 5.48
C GLY A 53 -8.77 -5.14 3.99
N VAL A 54 -7.60 -4.65 3.57
CA VAL A 54 -7.32 -4.33 2.17
C VAL A 54 -6.46 -5.40 1.52
N GLY A 55 -7.04 -6.09 0.55
CA GLY A 55 -6.37 -7.13 -0.26
C GLY A 55 -6.34 -8.52 0.38
N PRO A 56 -5.52 -9.42 -0.18
CA PRO A 56 -5.45 -10.81 0.29
C PRO A 56 -4.79 -10.92 1.67
N GLY A 57 -5.19 -11.95 2.39
CA GLY A 57 -4.71 -12.25 3.75
C GLY A 57 -5.78 -12.10 4.81
N PHE A 58 -6.93 -11.52 4.47
CA PHE A 58 -8.08 -11.35 5.36
C PHE A 58 -9.28 -12.17 4.88
N THR A 59 -10.13 -12.51 5.82
CA THR A 59 -11.44 -13.12 5.58
C THR A 59 -12.50 -12.30 6.29
N ALA A 60 -13.43 -11.74 5.53
CA ALA A 60 -14.58 -11.00 6.07
C ALA A 60 -15.48 -11.95 6.89
N GLY A 61 -15.96 -11.46 8.02
CA GLY A 61 -16.71 -12.25 9.01
C GLY A 61 -15.84 -13.07 9.96
N LYS A 62 -14.50 -13.04 9.80
CA LYS A 62 -13.54 -13.73 10.66
C LYS A 62 -12.46 -12.79 11.21
N ASP A 63 -11.73 -12.16 10.31
CA ASP A 63 -10.59 -11.29 10.66
C ASP A 63 -11.02 -9.82 10.70
N CYS A 64 -11.99 -9.46 9.88
CA CYS A 64 -12.51 -8.10 9.72
C CYS A 64 -13.97 -8.14 9.27
N HIS A 65 -14.65 -6.99 9.28
CA HIS A 65 -16.04 -6.88 8.87
C HIS A 65 -16.20 -6.83 7.34
N ALA A 66 -15.20 -6.30 6.63
CA ALA A 66 -15.19 -6.28 5.17
C ALA A 66 -13.75 -6.42 4.63
N VAL A 67 -13.64 -6.99 3.42
CA VAL A 67 -12.37 -7.08 2.67
C VAL A 67 -12.52 -6.34 1.35
N VAL A 68 -11.53 -5.52 0.98
CA VAL A 68 -11.52 -4.80 -0.29
C VAL A 68 -10.52 -5.43 -1.25
N GLU A 69 -10.98 -5.76 -2.46
CA GLU A 69 -10.18 -6.38 -3.51
C GLU A 69 -9.11 -5.45 -4.07
N THR A 70 -7.90 -5.96 -4.23
CA THR A 70 -6.77 -5.22 -4.80
C THR A 70 -6.24 -5.80 -6.11
N MET A 71 -6.78 -6.92 -6.58
CA MET A 71 -6.43 -7.50 -7.88
C MET A 71 -6.98 -6.61 -9.00
N ARG A 72 -6.13 -6.27 -10.00
CA ARG A 72 -6.59 -5.55 -11.19
C ARG A 72 -7.58 -6.39 -11.99
N GLY A 73 -8.60 -5.77 -12.53
CA GLY A 73 -9.69 -6.40 -13.27
C GLY A 73 -11.06 -5.89 -12.83
N HIS A 74 -12.12 -6.60 -13.20
CA HIS A 74 -13.50 -6.20 -12.91
C HIS A 74 -13.85 -6.14 -11.42
N THR A 75 -13.08 -6.83 -10.58
CA THR A 75 -13.31 -6.88 -9.13
C THR A 75 -12.46 -5.90 -8.34
N LEU A 76 -11.57 -5.13 -8.99
CA LEU A 76 -10.74 -4.14 -8.32
C LEU A 76 -11.58 -3.13 -7.53
N GLY A 77 -11.28 -3.00 -6.23
CA GLY A 77 -12.02 -2.11 -5.32
C GLY A 77 -13.36 -2.67 -4.85
N ARG A 78 -13.75 -3.88 -5.28
CA ARG A 78 -14.99 -4.51 -4.79
C ARG A 78 -14.87 -4.81 -3.30
N THR A 79 -15.92 -4.52 -2.56
CA THR A 79 -16.05 -4.86 -1.14
C THR A 79 -16.73 -6.22 -0.99
N TYR A 80 -16.10 -7.07 -0.18
CA TYR A 80 -16.66 -8.37 0.25
C TYR A 80 -17.02 -8.29 1.72
N TYR A 81 -18.25 -8.61 2.05
CA TYR A 81 -18.75 -8.72 3.43
C TYR A 81 -18.70 -10.17 3.95
N GLU A 82 -18.40 -11.11 3.06
CA GLU A 82 -18.13 -12.52 3.36
C GLU A 82 -16.98 -13.01 2.47
N GLY A 83 -16.14 -13.90 3.00
CA GLY A 83 -15.01 -14.49 2.26
C GLY A 83 -13.81 -13.58 2.16
N SER A 84 -12.98 -13.78 1.13
CA SER A 84 -11.65 -13.18 0.99
C SER A 84 -11.43 -12.60 -0.39
N ALA A 85 -10.50 -11.63 -0.49
CA ALA A 85 -9.98 -11.17 -1.76
C ALA A 85 -9.19 -12.28 -2.49
N LEU A 86 -9.00 -12.12 -3.80
CA LEU A 86 -8.25 -13.07 -4.62
C LEU A 86 -6.81 -13.24 -4.10
N PRO A 87 -6.27 -14.47 -4.13
CA PRO A 87 -4.92 -14.74 -3.67
C PRO A 87 -3.87 -13.90 -4.40
N ASN A 88 -2.79 -13.55 -3.68
CA ASN A 88 -1.67 -12.83 -4.28
C ASN A 88 -0.96 -13.70 -5.33
N THR A 89 -0.84 -13.19 -6.56
CA THR A 89 -0.14 -13.89 -7.66
C THR A 89 1.37 -13.67 -7.67
N ALA A 90 1.88 -12.73 -6.84
CA ALA A 90 3.25 -12.23 -6.85
C ALA A 90 3.68 -11.60 -8.21
N VAL A 91 2.79 -11.53 -9.19
CA VAL A 91 3.05 -10.91 -10.50
C VAL A 91 2.61 -9.44 -10.46
N PRO A 92 3.51 -8.49 -10.72
CA PRO A 92 3.16 -7.08 -10.81
C PRO A 92 2.15 -6.82 -11.94
N GLY A 93 1.19 -5.93 -11.71
CA GLY A 93 0.27 -5.51 -12.76
C GLY A 93 0.98 -4.78 -13.91
N LEU A 94 0.46 -4.92 -15.13
CA LEU A 94 0.95 -4.20 -16.32
C LEU A 94 0.77 -2.69 -16.17
N VAL A 95 1.83 -1.94 -16.49
CA VAL A 95 1.83 -0.49 -16.62
C VAL A 95 2.65 -0.14 -17.88
N GLY A 96 2.04 0.54 -18.85
CA GLY A 96 2.72 0.88 -20.11
C GLY A 96 3.27 -0.33 -20.87
N GLY A 97 2.66 -1.52 -20.73
CA GLY A 97 3.12 -2.76 -21.36
C GLY A 97 4.15 -3.56 -20.56
N PHE A 98 4.67 -3.05 -19.45
CA PHE A 98 5.70 -3.68 -18.63
C PHE A 98 5.12 -4.17 -17.28
N ALA A 99 5.63 -5.28 -16.78
CA ALA A 99 5.21 -5.88 -15.50
C ALA A 99 6.39 -5.99 -14.51
N GLY A 100 7.16 -7.05 -14.60
CA GLY A 100 8.29 -7.35 -13.71
C GLY A 100 9.49 -6.42 -13.91
N GLU A 101 9.73 -6.02 -15.13
CA GLU A 101 10.88 -5.22 -15.56
C GLU A 101 10.92 -3.84 -14.92
N ARG A 102 9.75 -3.28 -14.61
CA ARG A 102 9.65 -1.98 -13.94
C ARG A 102 9.93 -2.04 -12.44
N VAL A 103 10.04 -3.24 -11.86
CA VAL A 103 10.25 -3.43 -10.42
C VAL A 103 11.74 -3.52 -10.11
N LEU A 104 12.25 -2.58 -9.34
CA LEU A 104 13.60 -2.63 -8.79
C LEU A 104 13.63 -3.58 -7.59
N ARG A 105 14.59 -4.51 -7.60
CA ARG A 105 14.77 -5.47 -6.51
C ARG A 105 16.17 -5.38 -5.93
N ALA A 106 16.28 -5.57 -4.62
CA ALA A 106 17.55 -5.61 -3.92
C ALA A 106 18.43 -6.77 -4.46
N PRO A 107 19.64 -6.49 -4.96
CA PRO A 107 20.54 -7.51 -5.52
C PRO A 107 21.20 -8.37 -4.45
N ALA A 108 21.27 -7.87 -3.20
CA ALA A 108 21.92 -8.50 -2.06
C ALA A 108 21.19 -8.15 -0.75
N ASP A 109 21.60 -8.79 0.34
CA ASP A 109 21.23 -8.38 1.70
C ASP A 109 22.09 -7.19 2.11
N GLY A 110 21.52 -6.19 2.79
CA GLY A 110 22.31 -5.04 3.26
C GLY A 110 21.49 -3.79 3.55
N LEU A 111 22.18 -2.68 3.70
CA LEU A 111 21.56 -1.35 3.84
C LEU A 111 21.35 -0.73 2.47
N PHE A 112 20.14 -0.24 2.25
CA PHE A 112 19.76 0.45 1.03
C PHE A 112 20.25 1.90 1.05
N ARG A 113 20.78 2.38 -0.07
CA ARG A 113 21.22 3.77 -0.31
C ARG A 113 20.86 4.20 -1.72
N GLY A 114 19.90 5.14 -1.84
CA GLY A 114 19.52 5.75 -3.12
C GLY A 114 20.62 6.67 -3.67
N VAL A 115 20.73 6.74 -4.99
CA VAL A 115 21.53 7.73 -5.71
C VAL A 115 20.70 8.59 -6.66
N CYS A 116 19.46 8.15 -6.92
CA CYS A 116 18.41 8.92 -7.59
C CYS A 116 17.26 9.17 -6.62
N ALA A 117 16.43 10.15 -6.94
CA ALA A 117 15.23 10.52 -6.19
C ALA A 117 13.93 10.09 -6.90
N ILE A 118 12.84 9.95 -6.15
CA ILE A 118 11.50 9.77 -6.73
C ILE A 118 11.16 11.01 -7.56
N GLY A 119 10.78 10.79 -8.82
CA GLY A 119 10.51 11.83 -9.81
C GLY A 119 11.63 12.00 -10.84
N ASP A 120 12.82 11.47 -10.60
CA ASP A 120 13.91 11.52 -11.57
C ASP A 120 13.62 10.65 -12.79
N HIS A 121 13.99 11.14 -13.95
CA HIS A 121 14.04 10.34 -15.17
C HIS A 121 15.29 9.46 -15.15
N VAL A 122 15.14 8.18 -15.41
CA VAL A 122 16.24 7.20 -15.42
C VAL A 122 16.24 6.43 -16.72
N GLU A 123 17.43 6.02 -17.17
CA GLU A 123 17.63 5.23 -18.37
C GLU A 123 17.81 3.75 -18.04
N GLU A 124 17.47 2.87 -18.97
CA GLU A 124 17.81 1.46 -18.88
C GLU A 124 19.32 1.27 -18.66
N GLY A 125 19.71 0.45 -17.70
CA GLY A 125 21.09 0.25 -17.31
C GLY A 125 21.64 1.26 -16.28
N GLN A 126 20.90 2.33 -15.96
CA GLN A 126 21.34 3.32 -14.98
C GLN A 126 21.29 2.76 -13.56
N VAL A 127 22.33 3.02 -12.77
CA VAL A 127 22.35 2.73 -11.33
C VAL A 127 21.53 3.76 -10.59
N VAL A 128 20.50 3.31 -9.87
CA VAL A 128 19.55 4.18 -9.13
C VAL A 128 19.74 4.10 -7.62
N ALA A 129 20.39 3.04 -7.12
CA ALA A 129 20.67 2.83 -5.70
C ALA A 129 21.79 1.80 -5.52
N TYR A 130 22.18 1.58 -4.28
CA TYR A 130 23.08 0.49 -3.86
C TYR A 130 22.48 -0.25 -2.65
N VAL A 131 22.82 -1.54 -2.54
CA VAL A 131 22.64 -2.32 -1.31
C VAL A 131 24.01 -2.82 -0.89
N GLY A 132 24.60 -2.18 0.15
CA GLY A 132 26.04 -2.27 0.35
C GLY A 132 26.77 -1.74 -0.87
N ASP A 133 27.63 -2.57 -1.49
CA ASP A 133 28.35 -2.24 -2.74
C ASP A 133 27.63 -2.75 -4.00
N ALA A 134 26.55 -3.50 -3.86
CA ALA A 134 25.83 -4.06 -5.00
C ALA A 134 24.87 -3.05 -5.63
N PRO A 135 24.99 -2.75 -6.95
CA PRO A 135 24.16 -1.75 -7.61
C PRO A 135 22.74 -2.26 -7.86
N VAL A 136 21.76 -1.38 -7.64
CA VAL A 136 20.38 -1.53 -8.10
C VAL A 136 20.24 -0.78 -9.41
N VAL A 137 19.94 -1.50 -10.48
CA VAL A 137 19.94 -0.97 -11.86
C VAL A 137 18.52 -0.89 -12.38
N ALA A 138 18.19 0.20 -13.09
CA ALA A 138 16.93 0.34 -13.81
C ALA A 138 16.93 -0.61 -15.02
N MET A 139 15.89 -1.41 -15.14
CA MET A 139 15.73 -2.41 -16.23
C MET A 139 14.98 -1.85 -17.44
N LEU A 140 14.54 -0.60 -17.37
CA LEU A 140 13.89 0.13 -18.46
C LEU A 140 14.01 1.65 -18.23
N THR A 141 13.86 2.41 -19.29
CA THR A 141 13.79 3.86 -19.27
C THR A 141 12.43 4.35 -18.79
N GLY A 142 12.40 5.36 -17.90
CA GLY A 142 11.17 5.95 -17.38
C GLY A 142 11.40 6.87 -16.19
N VAL A 143 10.37 7.12 -15.43
CA VAL A 143 10.44 7.92 -14.19
C VAL A 143 10.51 7.00 -12.98
N LEU A 144 11.46 7.25 -12.10
CA LEU A 144 11.57 6.56 -10.81
C LEU A 144 10.39 6.97 -9.92
N ARG A 145 9.36 6.11 -9.87
CA ARG A 145 8.09 6.42 -9.19
C ARG A 145 8.06 6.00 -7.73
N GLY A 146 8.88 5.06 -7.36
CA GLY A 146 8.97 4.56 -5.99
C GLY A 146 10.38 4.15 -5.65
N LEU A 147 10.82 4.46 -4.46
CA LEU A 147 12.11 4.06 -3.91
C LEU A 147 11.97 3.91 -2.40
N ILE A 148 12.57 2.87 -1.84
CA ILE A 148 12.62 2.68 -0.39
C ILE A 148 13.54 3.73 0.24
N ALA A 149 13.30 4.07 1.51
CA ALA A 149 14.10 5.06 2.21
C ALA A 149 15.55 4.58 2.44
N ASP A 150 16.48 5.53 2.46
CA ASP A 150 17.88 5.26 2.80
C ASP A 150 18.03 4.69 4.20
N GLY A 151 19.03 3.82 4.39
CA GLY A 151 19.32 3.19 5.67
C GLY A 151 18.41 2.01 6.03
N VAL A 152 17.38 1.71 5.24
CA VAL A 152 16.54 0.53 5.46
C VAL A 152 17.33 -0.74 5.14
N ARG A 153 17.31 -1.70 6.08
CA ARG A 153 17.89 -3.04 5.83
C ARG A 153 16.95 -3.84 4.95
N VAL A 154 17.48 -4.33 3.84
CA VAL A 154 16.74 -5.11 2.85
C VAL A 154 17.35 -6.50 2.68
N SER A 155 16.53 -7.48 2.28
CA SER A 155 16.96 -8.81 1.87
C SER A 155 17.00 -8.91 0.36
N LYS A 156 17.87 -9.76 -0.17
CA LYS A 156 17.96 -10.06 -1.60
C LYS A 156 16.59 -10.42 -2.18
N GLY A 157 16.23 -9.80 -3.31
CA GLY A 157 14.95 -9.99 -4.00
C GLY A 157 13.81 -9.11 -3.48
N LEU A 158 13.97 -8.42 -2.33
CA LEU A 158 12.97 -7.47 -1.84
C LEU A 158 12.73 -6.37 -2.90
N LYS A 159 11.45 -6.05 -3.15
CA LYS A 159 11.11 -4.91 -3.98
C LYS A 159 11.56 -3.63 -3.28
N CYS A 160 12.47 -2.89 -3.88
CA CYS A 160 13.01 -1.64 -3.33
C CYS A 160 12.65 -0.40 -4.14
N GLY A 161 12.02 -0.54 -5.30
CA GLY A 161 11.60 0.59 -6.11
C GLY A 161 10.72 0.19 -7.30
N ASP A 162 10.36 1.19 -8.10
CA ASP A 162 9.47 1.06 -9.24
C ASP A 162 9.76 2.16 -10.26
N VAL A 163 9.97 1.80 -11.55
CA VAL A 163 10.13 2.73 -12.67
C VAL A 163 8.84 2.74 -13.48
N ASP A 164 8.31 3.93 -13.78
CA ASP A 164 7.13 4.10 -14.62
C ASP A 164 7.56 4.39 -16.06
N PRO A 165 7.33 3.45 -17.01
CA PRO A 165 7.74 3.60 -18.40
C PRO A 165 6.99 4.71 -19.16
N ARG A 166 5.90 5.21 -18.62
CA ARG A 166 5.12 6.30 -19.24
C ARG A 166 5.85 7.65 -19.17
N GLY A 167 6.90 7.77 -18.35
CA GLY A 167 7.79 8.92 -18.31
C GLY A 167 7.20 10.20 -17.71
N ASP A 168 6.02 10.14 -17.10
CA ASP A 168 5.35 11.31 -16.52
C ASP A 168 5.59 11.39 -15.01
N ALA A 169 6.39 12.36 -14.58
CA ALA A 169 6.72 12.59 -13.17
C ALA A 169 5.49 12.98 -12.31
N CYS A 170 4.41 13.47 -12.90
CA CYS A 170 3.19 13.79 -12.15
C CYS A 170 2.59 12.53 -11.50
N HIS A 171 2.78 11.34 -12.09
CA HIS A 171 2.34 10.06 -11.54
C HIS A 171 2.98 9.71 -10.18
N CYS A 172 4.08 10.35 -9.81
CA CYS A 172 4.70 10.17 -8.49
C CYS A 172 3.87 10.82 -7.37
N ARG A 173 3.02 11.79 -7.70
CA ARG A 173 2.24 12.60 -6.74
C ARG A 173 0.74 12.39 -6.82
N LEU A 174 0.27 11.69 -7.83
CA LEU A 174 -1.15 11.40 -8.04
C LEU A 174 -1.52 10.03 -7.48
N VAL A 175 -2.73 9.94 -6.92
CA VAL A 175 -3.31 8.64 -6.57
C VAL A 175 -3.68 7.90 -7.85
N SER A 176 -3.23 6.64 -7.97
CA SER A 176 -3.51 5.83 -9.17
C SER A 176 -4.98 5.42 -9.25
N ASP A 177 -5.41 4.99 -10.46
CA ASP A 177 -6.69 4.31 -10.70
C ASP A 177 -6.97 3.21 -9.69
N LYS A 178 -5.95 2.37 -9.44
CA LYS A 178 -6.03 1.31 -8.43
C LYS A 178 -6.24 1.87 -7.04
N GLY A 179 -5.48 2.90 -6.66
CA GLY A 179 -5.60 3.55 -5.35
C GLY A 179 -6.99 4.15 -5.14
N LEU A 180 -7.53 4.84 -6.16
CA LEU A 180 -8.88 5.42 -6.11
C LEU A 180 -9.97 4.34 -6.02
N SER A 181 -9.87 3.25 -6.80
CA SER A 181 -10.84 2.16 -6.75
C SER A 181 -10.85 1.48 -5.37
N VAL A 182 -9.67 1.18 -4.82
CA VAL A 182 -9.54 0.57 -3.49
C VAL A 182 -10.07 1.50 -2.40
N ALA A 183 -9.73 2.80 -2.46
CA ALA A 183 -10.24 3.80 -1.51
C ALA A 183 -11.76 3.93 -1.59
N GLY A 184 -12.34 3.83 -2.80
CA GLY A 184 -13.78 3.81 -3.01
C GLY A 184 -14.44 2.60 -2.32
N GLY A 185 -13.86 1.41 -2.45
CA GLY A 185 -14.36 0.20 -1.76
C GLY A 185 -14.24 0.30 -0.24
N VAL A 186 -13.15 0.88 0.27
CA VAL A 186 -13.00 1.14 1.72
C VAL A 186 -14.07 2.11 2.20
N LEU A 187 -14.31 3.20 1.47
CA LEU A 187 -15.35 4.17 1.81
C LEU A 187 -16.75 3.52 1.79
N GLU A 188 -17.05 2.71 0.77
CA GLU A 188 -18.30 1.93 0.71
C GLU A 188 -18.48 1.07 1.96
N ALA A 189 -17.44 0.29 2.34
CA ALA A 189 -17.49 -0.56 3.53
C ALA A 189 -17.79 0.25 4.79
N ILE A 190 -17.11 1.38 4.98
CA ILE A 190 -17.30 2.26 6.14
C ILE A 190 -18.74 2.78 6.18
N LEU A 191 -19.24 3.32 5.08
CA LEU A 191 -20.58 3.91 5.01
C LEU A 191 -21.68 2.85 5.24
N CYS A 192 -21.51 1.65 4.69
CA CYS A 192 -22.48 0.56 4.88
C CYS A 192 -22.48 0.04 6.32
N LEU A 193 -21.30 -0.20 6.90
CA LEU A 193 -21.17 -0.86 8.20
C LEU A 193 -21.38 0.09 9.38
N SER A 194 -21.07 1.38 9.22
CA SER A 194 -21.27 2.38 10.29
C SER A 194 -22.70 2.82 10.48
N GLY A 195 -23.61 2.46 9.58
CA GLY A 195 -25.01 2.90 9.61
C GLY A 195 -25.24 4.38 9.26
N ILE A 196 -24.18 5.12 8.85
CA ILE A 196 -24.28 6.55 8.49
C ILE A 196 -25.29 6.80 7.37
N LEU A 197 -25.45 5.85 6.43
CA LEU A 197 -26.42 5.95 5.34
C LEU A 197 -27.84 5.56 5.72
N GLY A 198 -28.10 5.27 7.00
CA GLY A 198 -29.37 4.72 7.47
C GLY A 198 -29.52 3.24 7.12
N ASN A 199 -30.19 2.49 7.96
CA ASN A 199 -30.56 1.10 7.65
C ASN A 199 -31.51 1.14 6.45
N ARG A 200 -31.07 0.71 5.28
CA ARG A 200 -31.99 0.32 4.21
C ARG A 200 -32.73 -0.90 4.72
N GLN A 201 -33.97 -0.70 5.14
CA GLN A 201 -34.93 -1.78 5.41
C GLN A 201 -35.20 -2.55 4.14
#